data_50a97e8d4bc9b70228dcb07c46e621af
#
_entry.id   50a97e8d4bc9b70228dcb07c46e621af
#
_cell.length_a   1.000
_cell.length_b   1.000
_cell.length_c   1.000
_cell.angle_alpha   90.00
_cell.angle_beta   90.00
_cell.angle_gamma   90.00
#
_symmetry.space_group_name_H-M   'P 1'
#
loop_
_entity.id
_entity.type
_entity.pdbx_description
1 polymer ?
#
loop_
_entity_poly.entity_id
_entity_poly.type
_entity_poly.pdbx_seq_one_letter_code
_entity_poly.pdbx_strand_id
1 'polypeptide(L)'
;NLRQCIRPQNVHVHIDLIAGLPYEDYDTFAASFNSAFALRPHMLQLGFLKLLHGSKLRRQAETRAEFGYRFSELAPYEVQQTRWLSPGDLAKLHEVEDALERMYNSGRFLQTIDYLLQATGWSPFALFEAFGAYAAARGTAGVSLDLYTEWIWRFFAGQEGVQAERLRDC
;
A
#
# COMPACT_ATOMS: atom_id res chain seq x y z
N ASN A 1 -3.28 -23.93 3.99
CA ASN A 1 -4.01 -22.71 4.35
C ASN A 1 -3.02 -21.69 4.91
N LEU A 2 -2.83 -20.52 4.25
CA LEU A 2 -1.84 -19.50 4.62
C LEU A 2 -1.90 -19.10 6.11
N ARG A 3 -3.10 -19.02 6.69
CA ARG A 3 -3.27 -18.74 8.12
C ARG A 3 -2.61 -19.78 9.06
N GLN A 4 -2.43 -21.01 8.59
CA GLN A 4 -1.75 -22.06 9.37
C GLN A 4 -0.23 -21.96 9.28
N CYS A 5 0.29 -21.37 8.19
CA CYS A 5 1.73 -21.13 8.00
C CYS A 5 2.24 -19.92 8.79
N ILE A 6 1.37 -18.94 9.08
CA ILE A 6 1.74 -17.70 9.79
C ILE A 6 1.82 -17.91 11.33
N ARG A 7 1.15 -18.93 11.87
CA ARG A 7 1.09 -19.20 13.31
C ARG A 7 2.36 -19.79 13.95
N PRO A 8 3.19 -20.63 13.29
CA PRO A 8 4.44 -21.06 13.89
C PRO A 8 5.44 -19.89 13.93
N GLN A 9 5.92 -19.55 15.13
CA GLN A 9 6.89 -18.46 15.38
C GLN A 9 8.22 -18.56 14.62
N ASN A 10 8.41 -19.57 13.79
CA ASN A 10 9.66 -19.86 13.06
C ASN A 10 9.57 -19.61 11.55
N VAL A 11 8.45 -19.07 11.04
CA VAL A 11 8.28 -18.80 9.60
C VAL A 11 8.03 -17.32 9.39
N HIS A 12 8.93 -16.66 8.67
CA HIS A 12 8.72 -15.29 8.21
C HIS A 12 7.85 -15.31 6.95
N VAL A 13 6.68 -14.69 6.99
CA VAL A 13 5.75 -14.62 5.85
C VAL A 13 5.82 -13.26 5.21
N HIS A 14 6.10 -13.27 3.92
CA HIS A 14 6.13 -12.12 3.04
C HIS A 14 5.03 -12.29 1.98
N ILE A 15 4.21 -11.28 1.79
CA ILE A 15 3.16 -11.25 0.75
C ILE A 15 3.43 -10.05 -0.14
N ASP A 16 3.48 -10.31 -1.46
CA ASP A 16 3.64 -9.29 -2.48
C ASP A 16 2.31 -9.09 -3.23
N LEU A 17 1.88 -7.84 -3.32
CA LEU A 17 0.81 -7.39 -4.20
C LEU A 17 1.42 -6.58 -5.34
N ILE A 18 0.90 -6.77 -6.55
CA ILE A 18 1.41 -6.09 -7.75
C ILE A 18 0.28 -5.28 -8.36
N ALA A 19 0.35 -3.95 -8.26
CA ALA A 19 -0.58 -3.05 -8.92
C ALA A 19 -0.33 -2.96 -10.43
N GLY A 20 -1.39 -2.87 -11.22
CA GLY A 20 -1.31 -2.74 -12.67
C GLY A 20 -1.47 -4.05 -13.44
N LEU A 21 -1.88 -5.12 -12.79
CA LEU A 21 -2.22 -6.37 -13.48
C LEU A 21 -3.49 -6.22 -14.34
N PRO A 22 -3.64 -7.02 -15.42
CA PRO A 22 -4.87 -7.01 -16.21
C PRO A 22 -6.09 -7.37 -15.36
N TYR A 23 -7.21 -6.70 -15.64
CA TYR A 23 -8.53 -6.95 -15.03
C TYR A 23 -8.64 -6.58 -13.54
N GLU A 24 -7.67 -5.87 -12.98
CA GLU A 24 -7.72 -5.39 -11.61
C GLU A 24 -7.82 -3.86 -11.60
N ASP A 25 -8.96 -3.35 -11.15
CA ASP A 25 -9.20 -1.93 -10.91
C ASP A 25 -8.82 -1.53 -9.48
N TYR A 26 -9.00 -0.25 -9.17
CA TYR A 26 -8.62 0.31 -7.88
C TYR A 26 -9.35 -0.34 -6.70
N ASP A 27 -10.65 -0.55 -6.83
CA ASP A 27 -11.48 -1.12 -5.76
C ASP A 27 -11.17 -2.61 -5.54
N THR A 28 -10.94 -3.35 -6.63
CA THR A 28 -10.53 -4.75 -6.58
C THR A 28 -9.14 -4.89 -5.94
N PHE A 29 -8.21 -3.98 -6.27
CA PHE A 29 -6.90 -3.92 -5.63
C PHE A 29 -7.01 -3.62 -4.13
N ALA A 30 -7.84 -2.64 -3.74
CA ALA A 30 -8.10 -2.33 -2.33
C ALA A 30 -8.67 -3.53 -1.55
N ALA A 31 -9.57 -4.31 -2.16
CA ALA A 31 -10.10 -5.54 -1.58
C ALA A 31 -9.02 -6.61 -1.42
N SER A 32 -8.15 -6.79 -2.43
CA SER A 32 -6.99 -7.69 -2.39
C SER A 32 -6.01 -7.30 -1.28
N PHE A 33 -5.73 -6.00 -1.15
CA PHE A 33 -4.89 -5.45 -0.07
C PHE A 33 -5.47 -5.76 1.31
N ASN A 34 -6.75 -5.48 1.54
CA ASN A 34 -7.42 -5.75 2.82
C ASN A 34 -7.38 -7.24 3.16
N SER A 35 -7.57 -8.11 2.17
CA SER A 35 -7.52 -9.57 2.34
C SER A 35 -6.12 -10.05 2.70
N ALA A 36 -5.07 -9.50 2.08
CA ALA A 36 -3.68 -9.81 2.38
C ALA A 36 -3.28 -9.28 3.78
N PHE A 37 -3.68 -8.05 4.11
CA PHE A 37 -3.41 -7.45 5.42
C PHE A 37 -4.07 -8.22 6.57
N ALA A 38 -5.29 -8.76 6.36
CA ALA A 38 -6.00 -9.58 7.35
C ALA A 38 -5.27 -10.89 7.71
N LEU A 39 -4.32 -11.34 6.89
CA LEU A 39 -3.44 -12.47 7.19
C LEU A 39 -2.33 -12.10 8.18
N ARG A 40 -2.09 -10.81 8.42
CA ARG A 40 -1.03 -10.29 9.29
C ARG A 40 0.36 -10.83 8.92
N PRO A 41 0.79 -10.69 7.66
CA PRO A 41 2.13 -11.11 7.26
C PRO A 41 3.18 -10.27 7.99
N HIS A 42 4.40 -10.79 8.10
CA HIS A 42 5.53 -10.05 8.68
C HIS A 42 5.95 -8.89 7.77
N MET A 43 5.74 -9.03 6.46
CA MET A 43 5.92 -7.99 5.46
C MET A 43 4.82 -8.08 4.42
N LEU A 44 4.19 -6.97 4.11
CA LEU A 44 3.25 -6.80 3.02
C LEU A 44 3.83 -5.80 2.03
N GLN A 45 4.34 -6.27 0.91
CA GLN A 45 4.91 -5.41 -0.12
C GLN A 45 3.86 -5.05 -1.15
N LEU A 46 3.74 -3.77 -1.45
CA LEU A 46 2.99 -3.27 -2.59
C LEU A 46 4.01 -2.89 -3.67
N GLY A 47 3.95 -3.59 -4.80
CA GLY A 47 4.82 -3.33 -5.95
C GLY A 47 4.00 -2.90 -7.16
N PHE A 48 4.70 -2.42 -8.19
CA PHE A 48 4.11 -1.97 -9.44
C PHE A 48 4.58 -2.85 -10.59
N LEU A 49 3.66 -3.16 -11.49
CA LEU A 49 3.94 -4.01 -12.63
C LEU A 49 5.05 -3.40 -13.50
N LYS A 50 6.06 -4.21 -13.80
CA LYS A 50 7.16 -3.85 -14.71
C LYS A 50 7.09 -4.72 -15.95
N LEU A 51 6.93 -4.08 -17.10
CA LEU A 51 6.82 -4.75 -18.39
C LEU A 51 8.21 -5.02 -18.97
N LEU A 52 8.88 -6.04 -18.43
CA LEU A 52 10.25 -6.39 -18.79
C LEU A 52 10.34 -6.90 -20.23
N HIS A 53 11.44 -6.56 -20.93
CA HIS A 53 11.72 -7.05 -22.27
C HIS A 53 11.68 -8.59 -22.33
N GLY A 54 11.07 -9.12 -23.39
CA GLY A 54 10.94 -10.57 -23.59
C GLY A 54 9.84 -11.25 -22.75
N SER A 55 9.21 -10.54 -21.80
CA SER A 55 8.11 -11.12 -21.04
C SER A 55 6.85 -11.30 -21.90
N LYS A 56 6.04 -12.32 -21.56
CA LYS A 56 4.76 -12.56 -22.26
C LYS A 56 3.81 -11.38 -22.09
N LEU A 57 3.78 -10.80 -20.89
CA LEU A 57 2.87 -9.69 -20.56
C LEU A 57 3.24 -8.42 -21.34
N ARG A 58 4.55 -8.12 -21.52
CA ARG A 58 4.97 -7.00 -22.37
C ARG A 58 4.51 -7.20 -23.82
N ARG A 59 4.71 -8.37 -24.39
CA ARG A 59 4.20 -8.67 -25.75
C ARG A 59 2.69 -8.52 -25.87
N GLN A 60 1.95 -8.93 -24.82
CA GLN A 60 0.51 -8.72 -24.78
C GLN A 60 0.14 -7.24 -24.66
N ALA A 61 0.84 -6.46 -23.84
CA ALA A 61 0.65 -5.02 -23.71
C ALA A 61 0.87 -4.27 -25.03
N GLU A 62 1.86 -4.70 -25.82
CA GLU A 62 2.18 -4.10 -27.12
C GLU A 62 1.21 -4.52 -28.24
N THR A 63 0.60 -5.70 -28.15
CA THR A 63 -0.26 -6.27 -29.21
C THR A 63 -1.76 -6.16 -28.92
N ARG A 64 -2.15 -6.01 -27.67
CA ARG A 64 -3.54 -5.92 -27.21
C ARG A 64 -3.88 -4.50 -26.79
N ALA A 65 -4.31 -3.70 -27.74
CA ALA A 65 -4.71 -2.30 -27.48
C ALA A 65 -5.84 -2.19 -26.43
N GLU A 66 -6.67 -3.24 -26.29
CA GLU A 66 -7.74 -3.29 -25.30
C GLU A 66 -7.23 -3.25 -23.83
N PHE A 67 -5.97 -3.57 -23.57
CA PHE A 67 -5.39 -3.47 -22.22
C PHE A 67 -5.00 -2.04 -21.84
N GLY A 68 -4.84 -1.15 -22.81
CA GLY A 68 -4.57 0.26 -22.61
C GLY A 68 -3.30 0.57 -21.81
N TYR A 69 -2.31 -0.32 -21.86
CA TYR A 69 -1.05 -0.11 -21.14
C TYR A 69 -0.27 1.09 -21.66
N ARG A 70 0.14 1.93 -20.72
CA ARG A 70 1.24 2.89 -20.88
C ARG A 70 2.28 2.57 -19.83
N PHE A 71 3.54 2.55 -20.19
CA PHE A 71 4.64 2.21 -19.31
C PHE A 71 5.90 2.99 -19.68
N SER A 72 6.85 3.09 -18.75
CA SER A 72 8.13 3.73 -19.00
C SER A 72 8.94 2.94 -20.03
N GLU A 73 9.49 3.61 -21.04
CA GLU A 73 10.43 3.01 -21.97
C GLU A 73 11.82 2.80 -21.35
N LEU A 74 12.09 3.50 -20.25
CA LEU A 74 13.31 3.38 -19.47
C LEU A 74 13.12 2.38 -18.32
N ALA A 75 14.19 1.67 -17.96
CA ALA A 75 14.16 0.82 -16.78
C ALA A 75 13.71 1.63 -15.55
N PRO A 76 12.85 1.08 -14.72
CA PRO A 76 12.44 -0.33 -14.61
C PRO A 76 11.23 -0.74 -15.47
N TYR A 77 10.82 0.01 -16.48
CA TYR A 77 9.68 -0.28 -17.37
C TYR A 77 8.34 -0.37 -16.64
N GLU A 78 8.18 0.47 -15.66
CA GLU A 78 7.00 0.48 -14.78
C GLU A 78 5.76 0.97 -15.51
N VAL A 79 4.63 0.34 -15.20
CA VAL A 79 3.31 0.70 -15.72
C VAL A 79 2.90 2.06 -15.17
N GLN A 80 2.45 2.95 -16.07
CA GLN A 80 1.97 4.30 -15.78
C GLN A 80 0.47 4.45 -15.98
N GLN A 81 -0.15 3.50 -16.67
CA GLN A 81 -1.58 3.42 -16.92
C GLN A 81 -1.95 2.03 -17.42
N THR A 82 -3.16 1.59 -17.09
CA THR A 82 -3.83 0.45 -17.73
C THR A 82 -5.26 0.86 -18.10
N ARG A 83 -6.03 -0.03 -18.73
CA ARG A 83 -7.46 0.18 -18.93
C ARG A 83 -8.22 0.34 -17.60
N TRP A 84 -7.75 -0.29 -16.55
CA TRP A 84 -8.43 -0.41 -15.25
C TRP A 84 -7.89 0.56 -14.20
N LEU A 85 -6.67 1.02 -14.35
CA LEU A 85 -6.01 1.98 -13.43
C LEU A 85 -5.55 3.20 -14.22
N SER A 86 -6.05 4.36 -13.81
CA SER A 86 -5.58 5.65 -14.34
C SER A 86 -4.19 6.00 -13.78
N PRO A 87 -3.48 6.97 -14.37
CA PRO A 87 -2.25 7.50 -13.78
C PRO A 87 -2.46 8.06 -12.37
N GLY A 88 -3.63 8.66 -12.11
CA GLY A 88 -4.00 9.15 -10.79
C GLY A 88 -4.18 8.04 -9.75
N ASP A 89 -4.77 6.91 -10.16
CA ASP A 89 -4.91 5.73 -9.28
C ASP A 89 -3.54 5.14 -8.94
N LEU A 90 -2.65 5.00 -9.92
CA LEU A 90 -1.29 4.53 -9.68
C LEU A 90 -0.50 5.48 -8.77
N ALA A 91 -0.65 6.80 -8.92
CA ALA A 91 -0.03 7.78 -8.04
C ALA A 91 -0.52 7.61 -6.59
N LYS A 92 -1.83 7.44 -6.37
CA LYS A 92 -2.38 7.16 -5.02
C LYS A 92 -1.83 5.85 -4.45
N LEU A 93 -1.69 4.80 -5.27
CA LEU A 93 -1.12 3.52 -4.82
C LEU A 93 0.36 3.66 -4.40
N HIS A 94 1.14 4.56 -5.02
CA HIS A 94 2.48 4.89 -4.55
C HIS A 94 2.47 5.60 -3.18
N GLU A 95 1.47 6.45 -2.92
CA GLU A 95 1.29 7.08 -1.61
C GLU A 95 0.91 6.03 -0.54
N VAL A 96 0.06 5.06 -0.90
CA VAL A 96 -0.28 3.92 -0.04
C VAL A 96 0.95 3.06 0.26
N GLU A 97 1.76 2.78 -0.76
CA GLU A 97 3.00 2.01 -0.64
C GLU A 97 3.99 2.67 0.32
N ASP A 98 4.26 3.98 0.18
CA ASP A 98 5.16 4.72 1.08
C ASP A 98 4.64 4.69 2.54
N ALA A 99 3.33 4.87 2.75
CA ALA A 99 2.74 4.80 4.08
C ALA A 99 2.81 3.38 4.68
N LEU A 100 2.55 2.34 3.88
CA LEU A 100 2.64 0.94 4.28
C LEU A 100 4.08 0.57 4.71
N GLU A 101 5.07 0.98 3.91
CA GLU A 101 6.47 0.71 4.18
C GLU A 101 6.93 1.35 5.49
N ARG A 102 6.58 2.62 5.70
CA ARG A 102 6.99 3.38 6.88
C ARG A 102 6.24 3.00 8.14
N MET A 103 4.95 2.67 8.04
CA MET A 103 4.13 2.37 9.22
C MET A 103 4.14 0.88 9.56
N TYR A 104 3.83 0.01 8.59
CA TYR A 104 3.65 -1.42 8.83
C TYR A 104 4.96 -2.19 8.69
N ASN A 105 5.61 -2.12 7.53
CA ASN A 105 6.81 -2.94 7.24
C ASN A 105 8.02 -2.55 8.11
N SER A 106 8.09 -1.31 8.56
CA SER A 106 9.10 -0.89 9.53
C SER A 106 8.96 -1.57 10.90
N GLY A 107 7.78 -2.12 11.20
CA GLY A 107 7.46 -2.73 12.49
C GLY A 107 7.25 -1.74 13.65
N ARG A 108 7.46 -0.44 13.43
CA ARG A 108 7.48 0.57 14.50
C ARG A 108 6.10 0.97 15.00
N PHE A 109 5.09 0.95 14.11
CA PHE A 109 3.75 1.47 14.40
C PHE A 109 2.66 0.40 14.40
N LEU A 110 3.02 -0.87 14.66
CA LEU A 110 2.05 -1.98 14.61
C LEU A 110 0.94 -1.81 15.64
N GLN A 111 1.26 -1.40 16.86
CA GLN A 111 0.27 -1.15 17.92
C GLN A 111 -0.60 0.07 17.58
N THR A 112 0.02 1.11 17.04
CA THR A 112 -0.67 2.32 16.55
C THR A 112 -1.68 1.97 15.46
N ILE A 113 -1.28 1.17 14.47
CA ILE A 113 -2.16 0.72 13.39
C ILE A 113 -3.34 -0.09 13.95
N ASP A 114 -3.07 -1.03 14.87
CA ASP A 114 -4.12 -1.85 15.47
C ASP A 114 -5.13 -1.02 16.24
N TYR A 115 -4.64 -0.05 17.02
CA TYR A 115 -5.50 0.92 17.70
C TYR A 115 -6.33 1.75 16.72
N LEU A 116 -5.70 2.31 15.69
CA LEU A 116 -6.38 3.16 14.70
C LEU A 116 -7.46 2.41 13.94
N LEU A 117 -7.19 1.19 13.48
CA LEU A 117 -8.19 0.36 12.80
C LEU A 117 -9.39 0.06 13.69
N GLN A 118 -9.14 -0.19 14.99
CA GLN A 118 -10.21 -0.42 15.95
C GLN A 118 -11.01 0.85 16.27
N ALA A 119 -10.33 1.99 16.44
CA ALA A 119 -10.93 3.25 16.83
C ALA A 119 -11.76 3.88 15.71
N THR A 120 -11.25 3.87 14.49
CA THR A 120 -11.90 4.49 13.33
C THR A 120 -12.91 3.58 12.63
N GLY A 121 -12.76 2.27 12.77
CA GLY A 121 -13.50 1.29 11.97
C GLY A 121 -13.13 1.28 10.49
N TRP A 122 -12.07 1.97 10.10
CA TRP A 122 -11.62 2.01 8.70
C TRP A 122 -11.04 0.66 8.26
N SER A 123 -11.13 0.39 6.95
CA SER A 123 -10.37 -0.73 6.38
C SER A 123 -8.87 -0.42 6.39
N PRO A 124 -7.99 -1.43 6.43
CA PRO A 124 -6.55 -1.21 6.33
C PRO A 124 -6.16 -0.36 5.12
N PHE A 125 -6.72 -0.65 3.93
CA PHE A 125 -6.43 0.12 2.73
C PHE A 125 -6.81 1.60 2.89
N ALA A 126 -8.01 1.89 3.40
CA ALA A 126 -8.47 3.27 3.61
C ALA A 126 -7.59 4.04 4.62
N LEU A 127 -7.07 3.37 5.64
CA LEU A 127 -6.16 3.98 6.61
C LEU A 127 -4.86 4.42 5.94
N PHE A 128 -4.23 3.52 5.17
CA PHE A 128 -2.98 3.84 4.48
C PHE A 128 -3.20 4.83 3.34
N GLU A 129 -4.30 4.77 2.61
CA GLU A 129 -4.66 5.71 1.55
C GLU A 129 -4.81 7.13 2.09
N ALA A 130 -5.63 7.30 3.12
CA ALA A 130 -5.90 8.62 3.70
C ALA A 130 -4.65 9.24 4.32
N PHE A 131 -3.87 8.45 5.07
CA PHE A 131 -2.63 8.93 5.66
C PHE A 131 -1.52 9.11 4.61
N GLY A 132 -1.43 8.23 3.61
CA GLY A 132 -0.46 8.35 2.50
C GLY A 132 -0.63 9.66 1.74
N ALA A 133 -1.86 10.01 1.38
CA ALA A 133 -2.17 11.29 0.74
C ALA A 133 -1.80 12.49 1.63
N TYR A 134 -2.08 12.41 2.94
CA TYR A 134 -1.70 13.46 3.89
C TYR A 134 -0.17 13.64 4.01
N ALA A 135 0.58 12.54 4.04
CA ALA A 135 2.04 12.55 4.12
C ALA A 135 2.68 13.02 2.80
N ALA A 136 2.20 12.53 1.66
CA ALA A 136 2.70 12.91 0.34
C ALA A 136 2.56 14.40 0.06
N ALA A 137 1.45 15.02 0.47
CA ALA A 137 1.23 16.46 0.36
C ALA A 137 2.26 17.31 1.13
N ARG A 138 3.00 16.71 2.07
CA ARG A 138 4.05 17.35 2.89
C ARG A 138 5.46 17.04 2.40
N GLY A 139 5.60 16.05 1.51
CA GLY A 139 6.89 15.58 1.00
C GLY A 139 7.57 14.61 1.97
N THR A 140 7.60 13.33 1.61
CA THR A 140 8.15 12.26 2.48
C THR A 140 9.65 12.04 2.32
N ALA A 141 10.29 12.66 1.31
CA ALA A 141 11.71 12.49 1.07
C ALA A 141 12.57 13.06 2.22
N GLY A 142 13.37 12.20 2.85
CA GLY A 142 14.28 12.61 3.93
C GLY A 142 13.61 12.99 5.25
N VAL A 143 12.31 12.73 5.42
CA VAL A 143 11.59 13.00 6.66
C VAL A 143 12.16 12.16 7.82
N SER A 144 12.41 12.79 8.97
CA SER A 144 12.86 12.08 10.18
C SER A 144 11.72 11.26 10.77
N LEU A 145 12.10 10.23 11.56
CA LEU A 145 11.11 9.41 12.26
C LEU A 145 10.23 10.25 13.20
N ASP A 146 10.83 11.17 13.94
CA ASP A 146 10.11 12.02 14.90
C ASP A 146 9.05 12.88 14.19
N LEU A 147 9.43 13.51 13.07
CA LEU A 147 8.49 14.31 12.28
C LEU A 147 7.38 13.44 11.66
N TYR A 148 7.72 12.24 11.19
CA TYR A 148 6.72 11.32 10.65
C TYR A 148 5.74 10.84 11.73
N THR A 149 6.24 10.56 12.94
CA THR A 149 5.41 10.23 14.12
C THR A 149 4.48 11.39 14.48
N GLU A 150 4.99 12.63 14.46
CA GLU A 150 4.18 13.82 14.65
C GLU A 150 3.06 13.94 13.61
N TRP A 151 3.33 13.62 12.34
CA TRP A 151 2.33 13.62 11.29
C TRP A 151 1.24 12.56 11.51
N ILE A 152 1.61 11.35 11.95
CA ILE A 152 0.65 10.30 12.31
C ILE A 152 -0.29 10.83 13.41
N TRP A 153 0.28 11.38 14.49
CA TRP A 153 -0.52 11.93 15.57
C TRP A 153 -1.43 13.07 15.12
N ARG A 154 -0.89 14.06 14.38
CA ARG A 154 -1.67 15.21 13.90
C ARG A 154 -2.81 14.83 12.98
N PHE A 155 -2.60 13.84 12.12
CA PHE A 155 -3.61 13.39 11.19
C PHE A 155 -4.73 12.61 11.90
N PHE A 156 -4.37 11.67 12.75
CA PHE A 156 -5.33 10.76 13.33
C PHE A 156 -5.98 11.29 14.62
N ALA A 157 -5.36 12.19 15.38
CA ALA A 157 -5.93 12.73 16.61
C ALA A 157 -7.26 13.48 16.42
N GLY A 158 -7.54 13.95 15.20
CA GLY A 158 -8.80 14.59 14.84
C GLY A 158 -9.86 13.68 14.23
N GLN A 159 -9.57 12.39 14.06
CA GLN A 159 -10.51 11.44 13.45
C GLN A 159 -11.56 10.98 14.48
N GLU A 160 -12.78 10.75 13.99
CA GLU A 160 -13.85 10.21 14.81
C GLU A 160 -13.47 8.86 15.41
N GLY A 161 -13.77 8.67 16.69
CA GLY A 161 -13.43 7.46 17.46
C GLY A 161 -12.01 7.42 18.03
N VAL A 162 -11.09 8.29 17.61
CA VAL A 162 -9.71 8.32 18.08
C VAL A 162 -9.58 9.18 19.34
N GLN A 163 -9.01 8.60 20.40
CA GLN A 163 -8.63 9.30 21.62
C GLN A 163 -7.17 9.75 21.51
N ALA A 164 -6.94 11.07 21.42
CA ALA A 164 -5.61 11.64 21.17
C ALA A 164 -4.56 11.26 22.24
N GLU A 165 -4.97 11.14 23.51
CA GLU A 165 -4.07 10.71 24.60
C GLU A 165 -3.63 9.25 24.38
N ARG A 166 -4.59 8.35 24.12
CA ARG A 166 -4.29 6.94 23.87
C ARG A 166 -3.45 6.73 22.60
N LEU A 167 -3.68 7.54 21.57
CA LEU A 167 -2.86 7.50 20.36
C LEU A 167 -1.40 7.89 20.66
N ARG A 168 -1.16 8.78 21.62
CA ARG A 168 0.19 9.19 22.03
C ARG A 168 0.95 8.09 22.76
N ASP A 169 0.24 7.21 23.45
CA ASP A 169 0.82 6.11 24.22
C ASP A 169 1.08 4.85 23.39
N CYS A 170 0.57 4.82 22.13
CA CYS A 170 0.79 3.72 21.19
C CYS A 170 2.03 3.94 20.34
#